data_3e9e173c4cc3f0b4441c9578dfdb30ed
#
_entry.id   3e9e173c4cc3f0b4441c9578dfdb30ed
#
_cell.length_a   1.000
_cell.length_b   1.000
_cell.length_c   1.000
_cell.angle_alpha   90.00
_cell.angle_beta   90.00
_cell.angle_gamma   90.00
#
_symmetry.space_group_name_H-M   'P 1'
#
loop_
_entity.id
_entity.type
_entity.pdbx_description
1 polymer ?
#
loop_
_entity_poly.entity_id
_entity_poly.type
_entity_poly.pdbx_seq_one_letter_code
_entity_poly.pdbx_strand_id
1 'polypeptide(L)'
;MRKHRRFGWLIGAAFVVLALTGCAQSTKADQPKQPQRVKDSAILSTDKIKRNIGSSLVSTLKDQQAKTTASLKAKLNSGNYTADNMYVQLNPYGTSPLSAIALFKTDDAVKVSYTVVGKSSKTSVTNTISGYHKTHSLPIVGLYAAYNNTVKVRLTTKTGKVTTKTLNIQTKSLAKNLAHLKLTVTKNDKAKMKLGNNQMTFLIRSTQRPFAVDADGAVRWYSDNYAQHIYKQLSNGHIILMNKKDNSHMVYNDLIETDYLGRVYQQYHISNKTKSTENVKATTTAENNQETTVIHHDVIELPNHNLLATVSDGSKYVEDTIVEISHKTGKVVKVLDMKRILPKNMWKKYDSSTRSDGKVDWLHNNALYYDKSDKSLVISSRHQDLVMKMDYKTGNIKWLFSGKKTKDWPKAYRPFVLQAAKGTSITGGQHAAYLLSDHDGNANTKDLLLYDNNYAVTNGDKQTSGKYSQAVQYTVNEKHMTIKQNWAYGKGLGKANFTDRIGNSQRLSNGNHLIDFGYLNAKKGTGSNIIEVAGDQQVFNLHVDNIPDKGYVYRAYRQPLFPSNYTFDLS
;
A
#
# COMPACT_ATOMS: atom_id res chain seq x y z
N MET A 1 44.16 30.13 -63.26
CA MET A 1 45.60 30.20 -63.66
C MET A 1 46.44 29.47 -62.66
N ARG A 2 47.27 28.48 -63.18
CA ARG A 2 48.51 27.85 -62.67
C ARG A 2 48.46 27.36 -61.23
N LYS A 3 48.41 26.03 -60.97
CA LYS A 3 49.45 24.96 -60.99
C LYS A 3 50.73 25.38 -60.26
N HIS A 4 51.04 24.64 -59.17
CA HIS A 4 52.28 23.85 -59.12
C HIS A 4 52.29 22.83 -57.98
N ARG A 5 52.61 21.62 -58.36
CA ARG A 5 53.03 20.47 -57.53
C ARG A 5 54.43 20.73 -56.96
N ARG A 6 54.75 20.13 -55.83
CA ARG A 6 56.03 19.40 -55.65
C ARG A 6 55.95 18.41 -54.50
N PHE A 7 56.48 17.31 -54.81
CA PHE A 7 56.86 16.09 -54.07
C PHE A 7 57.92 16.32 -52.99
N GLY A 8 57.96 15.43 -52.00
CA GLY A 8 59.19 15.17 -51.30
C GLY A 8 59.06 14.50 -49.94
N TRP A 9 59.24 13.19 -49.94
CA TRP A 9 60.07 12.34 -49.10
C TRP A 9 59.59 11.94 -47.69
N LEU A 10 59.40 10.63 -47.57
CA LEU A 10 59.33 9.78 -46.36
C LEU A 10 60.62 9.81 -45.55
N ILE A 11 60.50 9.95 -44.23
CA ILE A 11 61.44 9.34 -43.29
C ILE A 11 60.61 8.67 -42.20
N GLY A 12 60.68 7.33 -42.14
CA GLY A 12 60.03 6.52 -41.12
C GLY A 12 60.78 6.62 -39.78
N ALA A 13 60.07 6.91 -38.76
CA ALA A 13 60.47 6.68 -37.37
C ALA A 13 59.49 5.70 -36.74
N ALA A 14 59.92 4.47 -36.60
CA ALA A 14 59.19 3.45 -35.87
C ALA A 14 59.20 3.77 -34.38
N PHE A 15 58.07 4.27 -33.84
CA PHE A 15 57.84 4.30 -32.40
C PHE A 15 57.21 2.96 -32.00
N VAL A 16 58.00 2.12 -31.31
CA VAL A 16 57.51 0.97 -30.56
C VAL A 16 56.74 1.47 -29.37
N VAL A 17 55.41 1.48 -29.48
CA VAL A 17 54.52 1.69 -28.30
C VAL A 17 54.36 0.35 -27.61
N LEU A 18 55.11 0.14 -26.52
CA LEU A 18 54.82 -0.91 -25.57
C LEU A 18 53.47 -0.60 -24.91
N ALA A 19 52.40 -1.21 -25.40
CA ALA A 19 51.11 -1.25 -24.73
C ALA A 19 51.25 -2.14 -23.50
N LEU A 20 51.46 -1.54 -22.34
CA LEU A 20 51.21 -2.15 -21.03
C LEU A 20 49.70 -2.29 -20.89
N THR A 21 49.16 -3.41 -21.35
CA THR A 21 47.82 -3.86 -20.98
C THR A 21 47.85 -4.31 -19.53
N GLY A 22 47.74 -3.35 -18.64
CA GLY A 22 47.38 -3.61 -17.25
C GLY A 22 45.95 -4.11 -17.24
N CYS A 23 45.74 -5.42 -17.21
CA CYS A 23 44.47 -6.01 -16.78
C CYS A 23 44.21 -5.56 -15.36
N ALA A 24 43.43 -4.47 -15.21
CA ALA A 24 42.75 -4.20 -13.97
C ALA A 24 41.72 -5.30 -13.80
N GLN A 25 42.10 -6.44 -13.25
CA GLN A 25 41.14 -7.35 -12.62
C GLN A 25 40.47 -6.56 -11.53
N SER A 26 39.24 -6.08 -11.79
CA SER A 26 38.32 -5.68 -10.75
C SER A 26 38.09 -6.94 -9.90
N THR A 27 38.78 -7.03 -8.78
CA THR A 27 38.47 -8.01 -7.74
C THR A 27 37.03 -7.73 -7.34
N LYS A 28 36.06 -8.48 -7.89
CA LYS A 28 34.74 -8.57 -7.31
C LYS A 28 34.99 -8.98 -5.87
N ALA A 29 34.72 -8.07 -4.93
CA ALA A 29 34.74 -8.41 -3.52
C ALA A 29 33.89 -9.67 -3.36
N ASP A 30 34.48 -10.74 -2.83
CA ASP A 30 33.79 -12.02 -2.65
C ASP A 30 32.52 -11.78 -1.85
N GLN A 31 31.37 -11.94 -2.51
CA GLN A 31 30.07 -11.82 -1.84
C GLN A 31 29.99 -12.90 -0.76
N PRO A 32 29.52 -12.57 0.45
CA PRO A 32 29.42 -13.55 1.53
C PRO A 32 28.62 -14.77 1.08
N LYS A 33 29.12 -15.97 1.42
CA LYS A 33 28.42 -17.23 1.13
C LYS A 33 27.04 -17.21 1.79
N GLN A 34 25.99 -17.44 1.00
CA GLN A 34 24.63 -17.48 1.50
C GLN A 34 24.41 -18.64 2.48
N PRO A 35 23.57 -18.46 3.52
CA PRO A 35 23.16 -19.55 4.38
C PRO A 35 22.49 -20.66 3.56
N GLN A 36 22.75 -21.91 3.95
CA GLN A 36 22.04 -23.03 3.34
C GLN A 36 20.54 -22.96 3.65
N ARG A 37 19.70 -23.35 2.68
CA ARG A 37 18.26 -23.44 2.88
C ARG A 37 17.94 -24.45 3.97
N VAL A 38 17.09 -24.05 4.91
CA VAL A 38 16.65 -24.91 6.00
C VAL A 38 15.83 -26.06 5.42
N LYS A 39 16.16 -27.30 5.85
CA LYS A 39 15.40 -28.53 5.59
C LYS A 39 14.78 -29.01 6.90
N ASP A 40 13.48 -29.24 6.92
CA ASP A 40 12.75 -29.76 8.08
C ASP A 40 11.41 -30.38 7.61
N SER A 41 10.95 -31.44 8.26
CA SER A 41 9.68 -32.11 7.93
C SER A 41 8.45 -31.23 8.14
N ALA A 42 8.56 -30.18 8.97
CA ALA A 42 7.49 -29.21 9.18
C ALA A 42 7.35 -28.17 8.06
N ILE A 43 8.30 -28.14 7.12
CA ILE A 43 8.28 -27.23 5.97
C ILE A 43 7.51 -27.90 4.83
N LEU A 44 6.38 -27.35 4.45
CA LEU A 44 5.56 -27.87 3.36
C LEU A 44 6.28 -27.71 2.01
N SER A 45 6.04 -28.63 1.07
CA SER A 45 6.47 -28.46 -0.31
C SER A 45 5.73 -27.29 -0.96
N THR A 46 6.36 -26.64 -1.94
CA THR A 46 5.76 -25.54 -2.71
C THR A 46 4.40 -25.94 -3.32
N ASP A 47 4.31 -27.17 -3.85
CA ASP A 47 3.06 -27.66 -4.45
C ASP A 47 1.98 -27.90 -3.39
N LYS A 48 2.36 -28.34 -2.19
CA LYS A 48 1.41 -28.48 -1.08
C LYS A 48 0.88 -27.11 -0.65
N ILE A 49 1.75 -26.09 -0.54
CA ILE A 49 1.36 -24.72 -0.22
C ILE A 49 0.40 -24.19 -1.29
N LYS A 50 0.73 -24.33 -2.58
CA LYS A 50 -0.16 -23.93 -3.69
C LYS A 50 -1.53 -24.61 -3.66
N ARG A 51 -1.56 -25.91 -3.28
CA ARG A 51 -2.83 -26.62 -3.11
C ARG A 51 -3.60 -26.14 -1.88
N ASN A 52 -2.92 -25.85 -0.78
CA ASN A 52 -3.55 -25.32 0.42
C ASN A 52 -4.17 -23.94 0.19
N ILE A 53 -3.49 -23.10 -0.64
CA ILE A 53 -3.96 -21.76 -1.00
C ILE A 53 -4.66 -21.87 -2.36
N GLY A 54 -5.95 -22.28 -2.34
CA GLY A 54 -6.76 -22.27 -3.54
C GLY A 54 -7.06 -20.86 -4.00
N SER A 55 -6.36 -20.37 -5.03
CA SER A 55 -6.57 -19.04 -5.59
C SER A 55 -7.02 -19.12 -7.05
N SER A 56 -8.06 -18.35 -7.41
CA SER A 56 -8.63 -18.30 -8.76
C SER A 56 -9.32 -16.97 -8.99
N LEU A 57 -9.45 -16.59 -10.26
CA LEU A 57 -10.36 -15.51 -10.63
C LEU A 57 -11.80 -15.99 -10.59
N VAL A 58 -12.69 -15.12 -10.15
CA VAL A 58 -14.14 -15.30 -10.19
C VAL A 58 -14.79 -14.03 -10.74
N SER A 59 -15.95 -14.17 -11.36
CA SER A 59 -16.67 -13.07 -12.00
C SER A 59 -17.88 -12.56 -11.24
N THR A 60 -18.21 -13.15 -10.09
CA THR A 60 -19.47 -12.93 -9.35
C THR A 60 -19.82 -11.45 -9.19
N LEU A 61 -18.93 -10.63 -8.65
CA LEU A 61 -19.21 -9.20 -8.46
C LEU A 61 -19.28 -8.44 -9.80
N LYS A 62 -18.43 -8.80 -10.75
CA LYS A 62 -18.43 -8.22 -12.10
C LYS A 62 -19.74 -8.53 -12.83
N ASP A 63 -20.22 -9.77 -12.73
CA ASP A 63 -21.49 -10.20 -13.35
C ASP A 63 -22.69 -9.50 -12.70
N GLN A 64 -22.68 -9.31 -11.39
CA GLN A 64 -23.70 -8.52 -10.69
C GLN A 64 -23.75 -7.07 -11.19
N GLN A 65 -22.61 -6.48 -11.56
CA GLN A 65 -22.51 -5.12 -12.07
C GLN A 65 -22.73 -5.00 -13.60
N ALA A 66 -22.78 -6.12 -14.32
CA ALA A 66 -22.87 -6.13 -15.78
C ALA A 66 -24.15 -5.42 -16.30
N LYS A 67 -25.31 -5.65 -15.64
CA LYS A 67 -26.58 -4.97 -15.98
C LYS A 67 -26.46 -3.45 -15.83
N THR A 68 -25.84 -2.99 -14.76
CA THR A 68 -25.59 -1.54 -14.53
C THR A 68 -24.72 -0.97 -15.63
N THR A 69 -23.61 -1.63 -15.96
CA THR A 69 -22.71 -1.18 -17.03
C THR A 69 -23.44 -1.13 -18.38
N ALA A 70 -24.24 -2.17 -18.73
CA ALA A 70 -25.03 -2.18 -19.95
C ALA A 70 -26.08 -1.06 -20.00
N SER A 71 -26.76 -0.79 -18.88
CA SER A 71 -27.72 0.30 -18.76
C SER A 71 -27.06 1.67 -18.95
N LEU A 72 -25.91 1.91 -18.34
CA LEU A 72 -25.14 3.15 -18.50
C LEU A 72 -24.70 3.35 -19.96
N LYS A 73 -24.21 2.29 -20.61
CA LYS A 73 -23.88 2.32 -22.05
C LYS A 73 -25.08 2.65 -22.93
N ALA A 74 -26.23 2.01 -22.68
CA ALA A 74 -27.45 2.28 -23.42
C ALA A 74 -27.89 3.73 -23.28
N LYS A 75 -27.84 4.31 -22.07
CA LYS A 75 -28.12 5.73 -21.84
C LYS A 75 -27.16 6.65 -22.57
N LEU A 76 -25.87 6.36 -22.51
CA LEU A 76 -24.84 7.14 -23.21
C LEU A 76 -25.05 7.11 -24.74
N ASN A 77 -25.44 5.93 -25.28
CA ASN A 77 -25.63 5.74 -26.72
C ASN A 77 -26.97 6.26 -27.24
N SER A 78 -27.99 6.41 -26.40
CA SER A 78 -29.32 6.89 -26.81
C SER A 78 -29.33 8.25 -27.50
N GLY A 79 -28.31 9.10 -27.22
CA GLY A 79 -28.25 10.47 -27.74
C GLY A 79 -29.14 11.48 -27.01
N ASN A 80 -29.94 11.05 -26.04
CA ASN A 80 -30.92 11.88 -25.35
C ASN A 80 -30.30 12.85 -24.32
N TYR A 81 -29.03 12.65 -23.98
CA TYR A 81 -28.34 13.43 -22.94
C TYR A 81 -27.26 14.32 -23.57
N THR A 82 -27.43 15.62 -23.37
CA THR A 82 -26.53 16.66 -23.87
C THR A 82 -25.78 17.34 -22.71
N ALA A 83 -24.91 18.30 -23.03
CA ALA A 83 -24.24 19.12 -22.02
C ALA A 83 -25.24 19.95 -21.15
N ASP A 84 -26.43 20.24 -21.65
CA ASP A 84 -27.49 20.96 -20.93
C ASP A 84 -28.43 20.03 -20.13
N ASN A 85 -28.47 18.75 -20.49
CA ASN A 85 -29.30 17.75 -19.86
C ASN A 85 -28.49 16.46 -19.62
N MET A 86 -27.50 16.52 -18.74
CA MET A 86 -26.66 15.37 -18.43
C MET A 86 -27.43 14.32 -17.64
N TYR A 87 -27.30 13.05 -18.01
CA TYR A 87 -27.74 11.95 -17.15
C TYR A 87 -26.83 11.82 -15.96
N VAL A 88 -27.37 11.81 -14.74
CA VAL A 88 -26.60 11.63 -13.51
C VAL A 88 -27.15 10.45 -12.70
N GLN A 89 -26.28 9.53 -12.30
CA GLN A 89 -26.62 8.43 -11.41
C GLN A 89 -25.67 8.41 -10.21
N LEU A 90 -26.26 8.56 -9.01
CA LEU A 90 -25.53 8.44 -7.74
C LEU A 90 -25.23 6.96 -7.45
N ASN A 91 -24.02 6.67 -6.92
CA ASN A 91 -23.59 5.33 -6.52
C ASN A 91 -23.89 4.24 -7.57
N PRO A 92 -23.40 4.38 -8.82
CA PRO A 92 -23.87 3.56 -9.94
C PRO A 92 -23.61 2.07 -9.73
N TYR A 93 -22.53 1.70 -9.06
CA TYR A 93 -22.14 0.30 -8.82
C TYR A 93 -22.49 -0.21 -7.40
N GLY A 94 -23.18 0.60 -6.61
CA GLY A 94 -23.74 0.19 -5.31
C GLY A 94 -22.78 0.20 -4.12
N THR A 95 -21.49 0.41 -4.34
CA THR A 95 -20.46 0.25 -3.30
C THR A 95 -19.68 1.53 -2.97
N SER A 96 -20.00 2.66 -3.62
CA SER A 96 -19.35 3.96 -3.40
C SER A 96 -20.40 5.09 -3.26
N PRO A 97 -21.03 5.24 -2.10
CA PRO A 97 -22.20 6.11 -1.91
C PRO A 97 -21.95 7.60 -2.11
N LEU A 98 -20.68 8.06 -1.98
CA LEU A 98 -20.29 9.45 -2.21
C LEU A 98 -19.65 9.65 -3.59
N SER A 99 -20.17 8.91 -4.57
CA SER A 99 -19.78 9.02 -5.98
C SER A 99 -20.99 9.05 -6.90
N ALA A 100 -20.82 9.58 -8.10
CA ALA A 100 -21.81 9.59 -9.16
C ALA A 100 -21.14 9.40 -10.52
N ILE A 101 -21.93 9.03 -11.53
CA ILE A 101 -21.53 9.12 -12.93
C ILE A 101 -22.38 10.15 -13.64
N ALA A 102 -21.78 10.98 -14.49
CA ALA A 102 -22.49 11.86 -15.41
C ALA A 102 -22.20 11.47 -16.86
N LEU A 103 -23.25 11.32 -17.68
CA LEU A 103 -23.17 10.87 -19.06
C LEU A 103 -23.81 11.91 -19.98
N PHE A 104 -23.14 12.26 -21.07
CA PHE A 104 -23.68 13.18 -22.08
C PHE A 104 -22.90 13.13 -23.39
N LYS A 105 -23.46 13.72 -24.45
CA LYS A 105 -22.82 13.96 -25.73
C LYS A 105 -22.73 15.46 -26.03
N THR A 106 -21.79 15.82 -26.88
CA THR A 106 -21.61 17.18 -27.41
C THR A 106 -21.51 17.10 -28.94
N ASP A 107 -22.01 18.15 -29.64
CA ASP A 107 -21.94 18.22 -31.10
C ASP A 107 -20.49 18.28 -31.57
N ASP A 108 -19.67 19.11 -30.90
CA ASP A 108 -18.25 19.24 -31.14
C ASP A 108 -17.45 18.39 -30.13
N ALA A 109 -16.26 17.96 -30.55
CA ALA A 109 -15.31 17.33 -29.65
C ALA A 109 -14.74 18.38 -28.67
N VAL A 110 -14.95 18.16 -27.38
CA VAL A 110 -14.49 19.03 -26.30
C VAL A 110 -13.60 18.30 -25.31
N LYS A 111 -12.68 19.05 -24.71
CA LYS A 111 -11.96 18.61 -23.51
C LYS A 111 -12.78 18.95 -22.28
N VAL A 112 -12.94 17.99 -21.37
CA VAL A 112 -13.75 18.16 -20.17
C VAL A 112 -12.87 18.18 -18.93
N SER A 113 -13.09 19.16 -18.06
CA SER A 113 -12.68 19.09 -16.66
C SER A 113 -13.87 19.37 -15.77
N TYR A 114 -13.90 18.77 -14.59
CA TYR A 114 -14.97 19.02 -13.63
C TYR A 114 -14.43 19.15 -12.21
N THR A 115 -15.15 19.94 -11.40
CA THR A 115 -14.77 20.24 -10.02
C THR A 115 -15.95 20.00 -9.11
N VAL A 116 -15.81 19.07 -8.16
CA VAL A 116 -16.68 18.99 -6.98
C VAL A 116 -16.28 20.13 -6.05
N VAL A 117 -17.17 21.11 -5.88
CA VAL A 117 -16.87 22.33 -5.11
C VAL A 117 -16.72 21.99 -3.63
N GLY A 118 -15.60 22.37 -3.05
CA GLY A 118 -15.32 22.18 -1.64
C GLY A 118 -16.07 23.19 -0.75
N LYS A 119 -16.30 22.82 0.51
CA LYS A 119 -16.91 23.70 1.52
C LYS A 119 -15.94 24.78 2.03
N SER A 120 -14.65 24.61 1.81
CA SER A 120 -13.60 25.55 2.20
C SER A 120 -12.44 25.56 1.19
N SER A 121 -11.45 26.45 1.40
CA SER A 121 -10.25 26.49 0.58
C SER A 121 -9.51 25.15 0.59
N LYS A 122 -8.99 24.75 -0.59
CA LYS A 122 -8.24 23.51 -0.82
C LYS A 122 -9.00 22.20 -0.48
N THR A 123 -10.35 22.24 -0.47
CA THR A 123 -11.17 21.02 -0.32
C THR A 123 -11.97 20.69 -1.58
N SER A 124 -11.85 21.48 -2.64
CA SER A 124 -12.38 21.13 -3.96
C SER A 124 -11.64 19.96 -4.57
N VAL A 125 -12.36 19.13 -5.32
CA VAL A 125 -11.81 17.96 -6.02
C VAL A 125 -11.98 18.20 -7.51
N THR A 126 -10.88 18.28 -8.25
CA THR A 126 -10.89 18.53 -9.69
C THR A 126 -10.31 17.34 -10.45
N ASN A 127 -10.98 16.95 -11.53
CA ASN A 127 -10.48 15.97 -12.49
C ASN A 127 -10.54 16.53 -13.91
N THR A 128 -9.60 16.12 -14.75
CA THR A 128 -9.56 16.49 -16.18
C THR A 128 -9.47 15.23 -17.02
N ILE A 129 -10.44 15.05 -17.91
CA ILE A 129 -10.44 13.96 -18.87
C ILE A 129 -9.47 14.31 -20.01
N SER A 130 -8.58 13.39 -20.31
CA SER A 130 -7.59 13.55 -21.37
C SER A 130 -8.26 13.56 -22.75
N GLY A 131 -7.74 14.38 -23.65
CA GLY A 131 -8.21 14.45 -25.05
C GLY A 131 -9.48 15.28 -25.27
N TYR A 132 -9.94 15.29 -26.54
CA TYR A 132 -11.17 15.93 -26.99
C TYR A 132 -12.13 14.85 -27.50
N HIS A 133 -13.30 14.78 -26.90
CA HIS A 133 -14.28 13.74 -27.19
C HIS A 133 -15.66 14.36 -27.44
N LYS A 134 -16.52 13.63 -28.15
CA LYS A 134 -17.94 13.96 -28.33
C LYS A 134 -18.85 13.20 -27.35
N THR A 135 -18.33 12.11 -26.80
CA THR A 135 -19.05 11.25 -25.86
C THR A 135 -18.34 11.28 -24.52
N HIS A 136 -19.08 11.52 -23.46
CA HIS A 136 -18.52 11.78 -22.14
C HIS A 136 -19.12 10.90 -21.05
N SER A 137 -18.27 10.24 -20.28
CA SER A 137 -18.60 9.55 -19.04
C SER A 137 -17.70 10.08 -17.93
N LEU A 138 -18.28 10.82 -16.98
CA LEU A 138 -17.53 11.49 -15.92
C LEU A 138 -17.67 10.73 -14.61
N PRO A 139 -16.61 10.09 -14.10
CA PRO A 139 -16.61 9.46 -12.78
C PRO A 139 -16.47 10.55 -11.70
N ILE A 140 -17.59 10.98 -11.13
CA ILE A 140 -17.62 12.02 -10.10
C ILE A 140 -17.44 11.36 -8.74
N VAL A 141 -16.32 11.60 -8.06
CA VAL A 141 -16.04 11.12 -6.70
C VAL A 141 -15.65 12.29 -5.79
N GLY A 142 -15.71 12.09 -4.49
CA GLY A 142 -15.39 13.15 -3.54
C GLY A 142 -16.57 14.03 -3.17
N LEU A 143 -17.81 13.52 -3.26
CA LEU A 143 -19.01 14.21 -2.80
C LEU A 143 -19.06 14.26 -1.26
N TYR A 144 -19.69 15.30 -0.70
CA TYR A 144 -20.03 15.35 0.72
C TYR A 144 -21.30 14.57 1.01
N ALA A 145 -21.41 13.97 2.17
CA ALA A 145 -22.61 13.27 2.63
C ALA A 145 -23.68 14.24 3.14
N ALA A 146 -24.97 13.86 3.03
CA ALA A 146 -26.13 14.65 3.43
C ALA A 146 -26.08 16.10 2.91
N TYR A 147 -25.68 16.27 1.65
CA TYR A 147 -25.38 17.58 1.10
C TYR A 147 -25.79 17.68 -0.37
N ASN A 148 -26.25 18.86 -0.78
CA ASN A 148 -26.49 19.18 -2.18
C ASN A 148 -25.18 19.68 -2.80
N ASN A 149 -24.43 18.75 -3.39
CA ASN A 149 -23.09 19.00 -3.94
C ASN A 149 -23.16 19.75 -5.26
N THR A 150 -22.43 20.83 -5.38
CA THR A 150 -22.24 21.55 -6.64
C THR A 150 -21.06 20.97 -7.39
N VAL A 151 -21.27 20.55 -8.64
CA VAL A 151 -20.21 20.09 -9.56
C VAL A 151 -20.20 21.00 -10.78
N LYS A 152 -19.07 21.72 -10.98
CA LYS A 152 -18.85 22.58 -12.15
C LYS A 152 -18.17 21.76 -13.24
N VAL A 153 -18.83 21.61 -14.39
CA VAL A 153 -18.32 20.90 -15.57
C VAL A 153 -17.90 21.92 -16.61
N ARG A 154 -16.60 21.99 -16.88
CA ARG A 154 -15.99 22.92 -17.85
C ARG A 154 -15.72 22.17 -19.15
N LEU A 155 -16.30 22.67 -20.24
CA LEU A 155 -16.15 22.18 -21.61
C LEU A 155 -15.26 23.13 -22.37
N THR A 156 -14.19 22.67 -22.98
CA THR A 156 -13.26 23.49 -23.76
C THR A 156 -13.17 22.95 -25.17
N THR A 157 -13.54 23.73 -26.18
CA THR A 157 -13.41 23.35 -27.60
C THR A 157 -11.95 23.41 -28.05
N LYS A 158 -11.66 22.81 -29.22
CA LYS A 158 -10.32 22.88 -29.84
C LYS A 158 -9.88 24.33 -30.14
N THR A 159 -10.85 25.24 -30.34
CA THR A 159 -10.60 26.69 -30.57
C THR A 159 -10.39 27.48 -29.28
N GLY A 160 -10.44 26.83 -28.12
CA GLY A 160 -10.26 27.45 -26.81
C GLY A 160 -11.54 28.07 -26.18
N LYS A 161 -12.70 28.02 -26.87
CA LYS A 161 -13.98 28.49 -26.29
C LYS A 161 -14.33 27.63 -25.09
N VAL A 162 -14.68 28.26 -23.97
CA VAL A 162 -15.01 27.59 -22.69
C VAL A 162 -16.48 27.80 -22.36
N THR A 163 -17.16 26.73 -22.02
CA THR A 163 -18.52 26.73 -21.46
C THR A 163 -18.50 25.99 -20.14
N THR A 164 -19.18 26.51 -19.12
CA THR A 164 -19.32 25.85 -17.82
C THR A 164 -20.77 25.49 -17.56
N LYS A 165 -21.01 24.22 -17.21
CA LYS A 165 -22.30 23.71 -16.76
C LYS A 165 -22.22 23.36 -15.27
N THR A 166 -23.35 23.42 -14.59
CA THR A 166 -23.43 23.12 -13.15
C THR A 166 -24.37 21.95 -12.93
N LEU A 167 -23.91 20.95 -12.19
CA LEU A 167 -24.73 19.85 -11.68
C LEU A 167 -24.90 20.01 -10.18
N ASN A 168 -26.10 19.76 -9.69
CA ASN A 168 -26.39 19.66 -8.26
C ASN A 168 -26.72 18.21 -7.93
N ILE A 169 -25.94 17.61 -7.02
CA ILE A 169 -26.04 16.20 -6.70
C ILE A 169 -26.33 16.04 -5.20
N GLN A 170 -27.57 15.69 -4.88
CA GLN A 170 -27.99 15.42 -3.51
C GLN A 170 -27.50 14.03 -3.08
N THR A 171 -26.77 13.96 -1.98
CA THR A 171 -26.29 12.70 -1.37
C THR A 171 -27.05 12.33 -0.12
N LYS A 172 -27.03 11.04 0.22
CA LYS A 172 -27.58 10.53 1.48
C LYS A 172 -26.59 10.75 2.64
N SER A 173 -27.06 10.53 3.86
CA SER A 173 -26.22 10.52 5.07
C SER A 173 -25.18 9.40 5.02
N LEU A 174 -24.12 9.53 5.82
CA LEU A 174 -23.11 8.48 5.99
C LEU A 174 -23.76 7.19 6.53
N ALA A 175 -23.15 6.05 6.18
CA ALA A 175 -23.50 4.78 6.79
C ALA A 175 -23.31 4.87 8.33
N LYS A 176 -24.22 4.24 9.08
CA LYS A 176 -24.30 4.33 10.56
C LYS A 176 -22.95 4.12 11.25
N ASN A 177 -22.17 3.15 10.81
CA ASN A 177 -20.85 2.83 11.40
C ASN A 177 -19.73 3.84 11.06
N LEU A 178 -19.96 4.76 10.10
CA LEU A 178 -19.07 5.90 9.85
C LEU A 178 -19.61 7.15 10.57
N ALA A 179 -20.91 7.38 10.56
CA ALA A 179 -21.55 8.50 11.27
C ALA A 179 -21.32 8.44 12.79
N HIS A 180 -21.05 7.25 13.33
CA HIS A 180 -20.74 7.02 14.74
C HIS A 180 -19.34 7.53 15.14
N LEU A 181 -18.40 7.59 14.20
CA LEU A 181 -17.05 8.08 14.47
C LEU A 181 -17.07 9.59 14.76
N LYS A 182 -16.27 10.01 15.71
CA LYS A 182 -15.98 11.43 15.93
C LYS A 182 -14.64 11.77 15.28
N LEU A 183 -14.71 12.54 14.21
CA LEU A 183 -13.54 13.02 13.47
C LEU A 183 -13.25 14.47 13.89
N THR A 184 -12.10 14.73 14.51
CA THR A 184 -11.73 16.05 15.02
C THR A 184 -10.39 16.47 14.47
N VAL A 185 -10.37 17.52 13.63
CA VAL A 185 -9.13 18.12 13.14
C VAL A 185 -8.68 19.18 14.13
N THR A 186 -7.56 18.96 14.79
CA THR A 186 -6.99 19.87 15.79
C THR A 186 -5.88 20.76 15.24
N LYS A 187 -5.30 20.38 14.10
CA LYS A 187 -4.31 21.16 13.34
C LYS A 187 -4.60 21.05 11.86
N ASN A 188 -4.55 22.17 11.14
CA ASN A 188 -4.86 22.22 9.70
C ASN A 188 -4.15 23.39 9.02
N ASP A 189 -2.85 23.27 8.82
CA ASP A 189 -2.07 24.22 8.01
C ASP A 189 -2.06 23.79 6.54
N LYS A 190 -3.15 24.11 5.84
CA LYS A 190 -3.37 23.74 4.43
C LYS A 190 -2.29 24.27 3.47
N ALA A 191 -1.54 25.28 3.86
CA ALA A 191 -0.44 25.82 3.04
C ALA A 191 0.76 24.87 3.04
N LYS A 192 1.02 24.22 4.17
CA LYS A 192 2.15 23.30 4.35
C LYS A 192 1.80 21.83 4.13
N MET A 193 0.51 21.49 4.11
CA MET A 193 0.05 20.12 3.82
C MET A 193 0.25 19.75 2.35
N LYS A 194 0.42 18.47 2.06
CA LYS A 194 0.36 17.93 0.69
C LYS A 194 -1.08 17.64 0.29
N LEU A 195 -1.74 18.59 -0.34
CA LEU A 195 -3.16 18.49 -0.74
C LEU A 195 -3.37 18.34 -2.24
N GLY A 196 -2.86 19.25 -3.07
CA GLY A 196 -3.19 19.26 -4.50
C GLY A 196 -4.71 19.42 -4.74
N ASN A 197 -5.18 19.06 -5.94
CA ASN A 197 -6.57 19.23 -6.35
C ASN A 197 -7.52 18.11 -5.91
N ASN A 198 -7.01 16.97 -5.50
CA ASN A 198 -7.82 15.78 -5.22
C ASN A 198 -7.18 14.84 -4.18
N GLN A 199 -6.23 15.35 -3.39
CA GLN A 199 -5.55 14.57 -2.34
C GLN A 199 -6.44 14.45 -1.12
N MET A 200 -6.65 13.20 -0.67
CA MET A 200 -7.43 12.87 0.51
C MET A 200 -6.58 12.07 1.50
N THR A 201 -6.99 12.08 2.76
CA THR A 201 -6.46 11.18 3.76
C THR A 201 -7.35 9.95 3.85
N PHE A 202 -6.84 8.81 3.37
CA PHE A 202 -7.53 7.52 3.41
C PHE A 202 -7.24 6.82 4.72
N LEU A 203 -8.26 6.27 5.35
CA LEU A 203 -8.18 5.53 6.60
C LEU A 203 -8.68 4.10 6.37
N ILE A 204 -7.80 3.14 6.56
CA ILE A 204 -8.07 1.71 6.37
C ILE A 204 -8.35 1.10 7.72
N ARG A 205 -9.60 0.74 7.95
CA ARG A 205 -10.07 0.24 9.24
C ARG A 205 -10.06 -1.29 9.28
N SER A 206 -9.87 -1.84 10.46
CA SER A 206 -10.07 -3.27 10.65
C SER A 206 -11.54 -3.64 10.59
N THR A 207 -11.87 -4.65 9.77
CA THR A 207 -13.20 -5.25 9.65
C THR A 207 -14.36 -4.25 9.46
N GLN A 208 -14.06 -3.11 8.85
CA GLN A 208 -14.98 -2.00 8.66
C GLN A 208 -14.79 -1.35 7.29
N ARG A 209 -15.68 -0.41 6.95
CA ARG A 209 -15.60 0.36 5.72
C ARG A 209 -14.37 1.26 5.71
N PRO A 210 -13.48 1.15 4.71
CA PRO A 210 -12.42 2.14 4.48
C PRO A 210 -13.07 3.45 4.01
N PHE A 211 -12.48 4.58 4.39
CA PHE A 211 -12.99 5.90 4.01
C PHE A 211 -11.87 6.90 3.81
N ALA A 212 -12.18 8.02 3.16
CA ALA A 212 -11.27 9.13 2.94
C ALA A 212 -11.89 10.45 3.39
N VAL A 213 -11.04 11.30 3.98
CA VAL A 213 -11.42 12.64 4.42
C VAL A 213 -10.62 13.72 3.70
N ASP A 214 -11.21 14.91 3.57
CA ASP A 214 -10.47 16.10 3.13
C ASP A 214 -9.67 16.74 4.29
N ALA A 215 -9.05 17.89 4.01
CA ALA A 215 -8.22 18.60 4.99
C ALA A 215 -9.00 19.13 6.20
N ASP A 216 -10.31 19.25 6.12
CA ASP A 216 -11.17 19.67 7.22
C ASP A 216 -11.78 18.49 7.99
N GLY A 217 -11.42 17.26 7.63
CA GLY A 217 -11.91 16.03 8.26
C GLY A 217 -13.29 15.58 7.76
N ALA A 218 -13.84 16.23 6.74
CA ALA A 218 -15.10 15.80 6.15
C ALA A 218 -14.91 14.53 5.31
N VAL A 219 -15.78 13.53 5.52
CA VAL A 219 -15.75 12.30 4.72
C VAL A 219 -16.16 12.61 3.28
N ARG A 220 -15.30 12.23 2.32
CA ARG A 220 -15.46 12.50 0.89
C ARG A 220 -15.57 11.25 0.04
N TRP A 221 -15.21 10.14 0.58
CA TRP A 221 -15.33 8.83 -0.06
C TRP A 221 -15.39 7.74 1.00
N TYR A 222 -16.11 6.68 0.74
CA TYR A 222 -16.00 5.41 1.46
C TYR A 222 -16.47 4.26 0.57
N SER A 223 -15.91 3.07 0.81
CA SER A 223 -16.44 1.84 0.24
C SER A 223 -17.53 1.28 1.17
N ASP A 224 -18.65 0.85 0.60
CA ASP A 224 -19.70 0.17 1.36
C ASP A 224 -19.33 -1.28 1.68
N ASN A 225 -18.30 -1.80 1.01
CA ASN A 225 -17.69 -3.07 1.34
C ASN A 225 -16.81 -2.95 2.60
N TYR A 226 -16.86 -3.95 3.46
CA TYR A 226 -15.94 -4.06 4.58
C TYR A 226 -14.58 -4.54 4.06
N ALA A 227 -13.52 -3.87 4.47
CA ALA A 227 -12.15 -4.25 4.20
C ALA A 227 -11.43 -4.68 5.48
N GLN A 228 -10.34 -5.43 5.31
CA GLN A 228 -9.44 -5.77 6.40
C GLN A 228 -7.99 -5.59 5.91
N HIS A 229 -7.23 -4.75 6.58
CA HIS A 229 -5.81 -4.48 6.39
C HIS A 229 -5.38 -4.07 4.97
N ILE A 230 -5.86 -4.77 3.94
CA ILE A 230 -5.38 -4.62 2.58
C ILE A 230 -6.15 -3.54 1.84
N TYR A 231 -5.41 -2.54 1.44
CA TYR A 231 -5.81 -1.46 0.56
C TYR A 231 -4.55 -0.91 -0.11
N LYS A 232 -4.48 -0.99 -1.44
CA LYS A 232 -3.38 -0.42 -2.22
C LYS A 232 -3.89 0.20 -3.51
N GLN A 233 -3.34 1.34 -3.88
CA GLN A 233 -3.49 1.88 -5.23
C GLN A 233 -2.52 1.15 -6.17
N LEU A 234 -3.03 0.67 -7.30
CA LEU A 234 -2.28 -0.04 -8.33
C LEU A 234 -1.70 0.93 -9.37
N SER A 235 -0.79 0.43 -10.18
CA SER A 235 -0.12 1.23 -11.22
C SER A 235 -1.06 1.74 -12.31
N ASN A 236 -2.21 1.07 -12.53
CA ASN A 236 -3.27 1.50 -13.46
C ASN A 236 -4.26 2.50 -12.82
N GLY A 237 -4.06 2.91 -11.57
CA GLY A 237 -4.93 3.81 -10.85
C GLY A 237 -6.14 3.17 -10.18
N HIS A 238 -6.37 1.87 -10.37
CA HIS A 238 -7.34 1.12 -9.58
C HIS A 238 -6.87 0.96 -8.13
N ILE A 239 -7.74 0.48 -7.28
CA ILE A 239 -7.41 0.07 -5.91
C ILE A 239 -7.65 -1.43 -5.75
N ILE A 240 -6.78 -2.09 -5.00
CA ILE A 240 -7.02 -3.44 -4.54
C ILE A 240 -7.32 -3.41 -3.05
N LEU A 241 -8.35 -4.12 -2.64
CA LEU A 241 -8.73 -4.25 -1.24
C LEU A 241 -9.17 -5.67 -0.94
N MET A 242 -8.97 -6.10 0.32
CA MET A 242 -9.51 -7.36 0.79
C MET A 242 -10.97 -7.14 1.16
N ASN A 243 -11.84 -7.89 0.50
CA ASN A 243 -13.28 -7.80 0.65
C ASN A 243 -13.83 -8.96 1.46
N LYS A 244 -14.83 -8.65 2.27
CA LYS A 244 -15.63 -9.66 2.98
C LYS A 244 -16.52 -10.39 1.99
N LYS A 245 -16.54 -11.73 2.07
CA LYS A 245 -17.33 -12.58 1.15
C LYS A 245 -18.82 -12.27 1.19
N ASP A 246 -19.36 -12.07 2.40
CA ASP A 246 -20.75 -11.73 2.64
C ASP A 246 -20.91 -10.98 3.98
N ASN A 247 -22.14 -10.59 4.30
CA ASN A 247 -22.42 -9.83 5.52
C ASN A 247 -22.59 -10.71 6.78
N SER A 248 -22.68 -12.02 6.62
CA SER A 248 -22.97 -12.96 7.72
C SER A 248 -21.73 -13.48 8.42
N HIS A 249 -20.54 -13.47 7.75
CA HIS A 249 -19.30 -14.06 8.27
C HIS A 249 -18.16 -13.04 8.33
N MET A 250 -17.28 -13.22 9.30
CA MET A 250 -16.04 -12.44 9.44
C MET A 250 -14.89 -12.99 8.57
N VAL A 251 -15.22 -13.64 7.45
CA VAL A 251 -14.26 -14.25 6.54
C VAL A 251 -13.93 -13.29 5.40
N TYR A 252 -12.66 -12.99 5.26
CA TYR A 252 -12.10 -12.16 4.20
C TYR A 252 -11.30 -13.06 3.27
N ASN A 253 -11.87 -13.46 2.17
CA ASN A 253 -11.26 -14.37 1.22
C ASN A 253 -11.31 -13.90 -0.24
N ASP A 254 -11.76 -12.68 -0.48
CA ASP A 254 -11.74 -12.06 -1.79
C ASP A 254 -10.82 -10.83 -1.79
N LEU A 255 -9.90 -10.78 -2.75
CA LEU A 255 -9.28 -9.52 -3.16
C LEU A 255 -10.06 -8.99 -4.35
N ILE A 256 -10.45 -7.73 -4.30
CA ILE A 256 -11.13 -7.07 -5.42
C ILE A 256 -10.27 -5.91 -5.94
N GLU A 257 -10.13 -5.87 -7.26
CA GLU A 257 -9.63 -4.71 -7.99
C GLU A 257 -10.83 -3.87 -8.43
N THR A 258 -10.88 -2.64 -7.96
CA THR A 258 -12.00 -1.72 -8.19
C THR A 258 -11.48 -0.30 -8.38
N ASP A 259 -12.36 0.60 -8.83
CA ASP A 259 -12.10 2.04 -8.83
C ASP A 259 -12.86 2.75 -7.68
N TYR A 260 -12.67 4.06 -7.57
CA TYR A 260 -13.36 4.86 -6.56
C TYR A 260 -14.86 5.06 -6.83
N LEU A 261 -15.33 4.71 -8.04
CA LEU A 261 -16.75 4.66 -8.36
C LEU A 261 -17.41 3.35 -7.87
N GLY A 262 -16.60 2.36 -7.51
CA GLY A 262 -17.01 1.05 -7.05
C GLY A 262 -17.20 0.02 -8.15
N ARG A 263 -16.73 0.28 -9.39
CA ARG A 263 -16.74 -0.69 -10.49
C ARG A 263 -15.69 -1.75 -10.22
N VAL A 264 -16.07 -3.02 -10.25
CA VAL A 264 -15.16 -4.16 -10.09
C VAL A 264 -14.60 -4.57 -11.44
N TYR A 265 -13.28 -4.60 -11.55
CA TYR A 265 -12.54 -5.03 -12.73
C TYR A 265 -12.10 -6.47 -12.62
N GLN A 266 -11.68 -6.88 -11.41
CA GLN A 266 -11.20 -8.24 -11.15
C GLN A 266 -11.50 -8.65 -9.71
N GLN A 267 -11.81 -9.94 -9.52
CA GLN A 267 -12.03 -10.53 -8.20
C GLN A 267 -11.22 -11.81 -8.09
N TYR A 268 -10.36 -11.87 -7.07
CA TYR A 268 -9.57 -13.04 -6.72
C TYR A 268 -10.22 -13.70 -5.52
N HIS A 269 -10.74 -14.90 -5.72
CA HIS A 269 -11.23 -15.72 -4.63
C HIS A 269 -10.08 -16.59 -4.09
N ILE A 270 -9.84 -16.53 -2.79
CA ILE A 270 -8.75 -17.22 -2.12
C ILE A 270 -9.34 -18.05 -0.99
N SER A 271 -9.17 -19.37 -1.09
CA SER A 271 -9.73 -20.30 -0.13
C SER A 271 -8.66 -21.21 0.47
N ASN A 272 -8.81 -21.58 1.72
CA ASN A 272 -8.02 -22.63 2.32
C ASN A 272 -8.73 -23.97 2.09
N LYS A 273 -8.17 -24.81 1.21
CA LYS A 273 -8.73 -26.14 0.87
C LYS A 273 -8.47 -27.21 1.95
N THR A 274 -7.74 -26.90 3.01
CA THR A 274 -7.41 -27.88 4.06
C THR A 274 -8.55 -28.12 5.04
N LYS A 275 -9.56 -27.23 5.07
CA LYS A 275 -10.83 -27.45 5.80
C LYS A 275 -12.00 -27.12 4.88
N SER A 276 -12.99 -28.02 4.81
CA SER A 276 -14.26 -27.78 4.13
C SER A 276 -14.90 -26.52 4.68
N THR A 277 -14.98 -25.47 3.87
CA THR A 277 -15.62 -24.19 4.23
C THR A 277 -17.15 -24.31 4.27
N GLU A 278 -17.70 -25.46 3.89
CA GLU A 278 -19.16 -25.68 3.76
C GLU A 278 -19.88 -25.86 5.10
N ASN A 279 -19.17 -26.10 6.20
CA ASN A 279 -19.78 -26.41 7.50
C ASN A 279 -19.29 -25.54 8.68
N VAL A 280 -18.70 -24.37 8.42
CA VAL A 280 -18.37 -23.46 9.51
C VAL A 280 -19.63 -22.71 9.92
N LYS A 281 -20.34 -23.25 10.91
CA LYS A 281 -21.36 -22.48 11.64
C LYS A 281 -20.69 -21.20 12.14
N ALA A 282 -21.27 -20.06 11.82
CA ALA A 282 -20.82 -18.76 12.29
C ALA A 282 -20.79 -18.75 13.83
N THR A 283 -19.60 -18.94 14.38
CA THR A 283 -19.36 -18.67 15.79
C THR A 283 -18.80 -17.26 15.88
N THR A 284 -19.37 -16.46 16.76
CA THR A 284 -19.18 -15.01 16.90
C THR A 284 -17.83 -14.62 17.52
N THR A 285 -16.87 -15.52 17.62
CA THR A 285 -15.56 -15.26 18.22
C THR A 285 -14.48 -15.02 17.18
N ALA A 286 -13.66 -13.99 17.40
CA ALA A 286 -12.53 -13.62 16.53
C ALA A 286 -11.54 -14.78 16.29
N GLU A 287 -11.53 -15.79 17.14
CA GLU A 287 -10.64 -16.95 17.09
C GLU A 287 -10.94 -17.89 15.90
N ASN A 288 -12.21 -18.04 15.54
CA ASN A 288 -12.61 -18.92 14.42
C ASN A 288 -12.38 -18.26 13.03
N ASN A 289 -12.21 -16.94 12.98
CA ASN A 289 -11.99 -16.21 11.73
C ASN A 289 -10.55 -16.35 11.20
N GLN A 290 -9.57 -16.64 12.06
CA GLN A 290 -8.17 -16.80 11.66
C GLN A 290 -7.92 -18.09 10.87
N GLU A 291 -8.75 -19.11 11.04
CA GLU A 291 -8.60 -20.37 10.31
C GLU A 291 -9.01 -20.29 8.83
N THR A 292 -9.79 -19.30 8.46
CA THR A 292 -10.38 -19.16 7.12
C THR A 292 -9.78 -18.02 6.30
N THR A 293 -9.19 -17.03 6.93
CA THR A 293 -8.49 -15.93 6.24
C THR A 293 -7.08 -16.37 5.88
N VAL A 294 -6.81 -16.51 4.58
CA VAL A 294 -5.50 -16.95 4.05
C VAL A 294 -4.54 -15.78 3.88
N ILE A 295 -5.01 -14.67 3.27
CA ILE A 295 -4.24 -13.44 3.09
C ILE A 295 -4.39 -12.59 4.35
N HIS A 296 -3.27 -12.03 4.80
CA HIS A 296 -3.23 -11.11 5.92
C HIS A 296 -2.43 -9.85 5.56
N HIS A 297 -2.24 -8.93 6.40
CA HIS A 297 -1.40 -7.73 6.50
C HIS A 297 -1.06 -6.95 5.23
N ASP A 298 -0.51 -7.53 4.16
CA ASP A 298 -0.06 -6.75 3.00
C ASP A 298 -0.20 -7.46 1.65
N VAL A 299 -0.54 -6.67 0.63
CA VAL A 299 -0.51 -7.05 -0.79
C VAL A 299 0.13 -5.91 -1.56
N ILE A 300 1.07 -6.22 -2.45
CA ILE A 300 1.71 -5.25 -3.35
C ILE A 300 1.64 -5.72 -4.79
N GLU A 301 1.66 -4.78 -5.73
CA GLU A 301 1.78 -5.04 -7.16
C GLU A 301 3.25 -5.12 -7.57
N LEU A 302 3.60 -6.15 -8.33
CA LEU A 302 4.91 -6.32 -8.95
C LEU A 302 4.98 -5.63 -10.32
N PRO A 303 6.18 -5.40 -10.90
CA PRO A 303 6.32 -4.78 -12.23
C PRO A 303 5.65 -5.54 -13.38
N ASN A 304 5.37 -6.83 -13.21
CA ASN A 304 4.63 -7.66 -14.15
C ASN A 304 3.11 -7.67 -13.89
N HIS A 305 2.63 -6.75 -13.03
CA HIS A 305 1.25 -6.62 -12.56
C HIS A 305 0.72 -7.78 -11.72
N ASN A 306 1.51 -8.81 -11.44
CA ASN A 306 1.12 -9.83 -10.47
C ASN A 306 1.06 -9.24 -9.06
N LEU A 307 0.27 -9.86 -8.20
CA LEU A 307 0.15 -9.47 -6.80
C LEU A 307 1.08 -10.32 -5.93
N LEU A 308 1.81 -9.68 -5.03
CA LEU A 308 2.59 -10.35 -4.00
C LEU A 308 1.88 -10.16 -2.66
N ALA A 309 1.54 -11.26 -1.99
CA ALA A 309 0.71 -11.26 -0.80
C ALA A 309 1.36 -12.02 0.35
N THR A 310 1.19 -11.52 1.58
CA THR A 310 1.50 -12.25 2.82
C THR A 310 0.37 -13.23 3.12
N VAL A 311 0.72 -14.49 3.40
CA VAL A 311 -0.27 -15.57 3.58
C VAL A 311 0.09 -16.53 4.71
N SER A 312 -0.91 -17.27 5.18
CA SER A 312 -0.74 -18.48 5.99
C SER A 312 -0.81 -19.70 5.09
N ASP A 313 0.18 -20.58 5.16
CA ASP A 313 0.41 -21.69 4.22
C ASP A 313 -0.44 -22.96 4.48
N GLY A 314 -1.30 -22.91 5.51
CA GLY A 314 -2.15 -24.02 5.94
C GLY A 314 -1.45 -25.01 6.90
N SER A 315 -0.21 -24.73 7.32
CA SER A 315 0.48 -25.49 8.39
C SER A 315 0.14 -24.92 9.78
N LYS A 316 0.79 -25.48 10.81
CA LYS A 316 0.72 -24.89 12.15
C LYS A 316 1.47 -23.55 12.26
N TYR A 317 2.42 -23.28 11.36
CA TYR A 317 3.13 -22.01 11.30
C TYR A 317 2.34 -21.04 10.41
N VAL A 318 2.06 -19.86 10.92
CA VAL A 318 1.23 -18.86 10.23
C VAL A 318 2.01 -17.56 10.00
N GLU A 319 1.54 -16.76 9.04
CA GLU A 319 2.03 -15.42 8.75
C GLU A 319 3.54 -15.34 8.42
N ASP A 320 4.07 -16.41 7.80
CA ASP A 320 5.49 -16.55 7.46
C ASP A 320 5.75 -16.91 5.99
N THR A 321 4.70 -16.91 5.19
CA THR A 321 4.76 -17.28 3.77
C THR A 321 4.32 -16.10 2.90
N ILE A 322 4.96 -15.94 1.75
CA ILE A 322 4.64 -14.91 0.76
C ILE A 322 4.38 -15.62 -0.55
N VAL A 323 3.31 -15.24 -1.25
CA VAL A 323 2.97 -15.81 -2.56
C VAL A 323 2.83 -14.75 -3.63
N GLU A 324 3.25 -15.09 -4.85
CA GLU A 324 2.93 -14.33 -6.05
C GLU A 324 1.68 -14.92 -6.69
N ILE A 325 0.67 -14.08 -6.90
CA ILE A 325 -0.60 -14.42 -7.53
C ILE A 325 -0.62 -13.77 -8.92
N SER A 326 -0.83 -14.58 -9.95
CA SER A 326 -0.93 -14.09 -11.33
C SER A 326 -2.15 -13.17 -11.49
N HIS A 327 -1.93 -11.94 -11.93
CA HIS A 327 -3.01 -11.01 -12.27
C HIS A 327 -3.92 -11.60 -13.37
N LYS A 328 -3.33 -12.27 -14.35
CA LYS A 328 -4.07 -12.84 -15.49
C LYS A 328 -4.95 -14.04 -15.12
N THR A 329 -4.52 -14.90 -14.19
CA THR A 329 -5.18 -16.19 -13.93
C THR A 329 -5.70 -16.34 -12.52
N GLY A 330 -5.32 -15.46 -11.59
CA GLY A 330 -5.63 -15.56 -10.17
C GLY A 330 -4.89 -16.70 -9.45
N LYS A 331 -4.04 -17.48 -10.12
CA LYS A 331 -3.35 -18.63 -9.54
C LYS A 331 -2.05 -18.24 -8.86
N VAL A 332 -1.70 -18.96 -7.78
CA VAL A 332 -0.38 -18.84 -7.14
C VAL A 332 0.71 -19.37 -8.09
N VAL A 333 1.63 -18.52 -8.50
CA VAL A 333 2.74 -18.85 -9.42
C VAL A 333 4.07 -19.03 -8.71
N LYS A 334 4.29 -18.34 -7.58
CA LYS A 334 5.52 -18.43 -6.78
C LYS A 334 5.21 -18.48 -5.29
N VAL A 335 6.06 -19.16 -4.53
CA VAL A 335 6.00 -19.26 -3.05
C VAL A 335 7.36 -18.94 -2.46
N LEU A 336 7.39 -18.07 -1.47
CA LEU A 336 8.55 -17.76 -0.64
C LEU A 336 8.19 -18.12 0.81
N ASP A 337 8.73 -19.23 1.30
CA ASP A 337 8.53 -19.71 2.67
C ASP A 337 9.72 -19.29 3.54
N MET A 338 9.49 -18.41 4.50
CA MET A 338 10.53 -17.82 5.33
C MET A 338 11.18 -18.83 6.27
N LYS A 339 10.51 -19.96 6.56
CA LYS A 339 11.09 -21.08 7.30
C LYS A 339 12.29 -21.71 6.59
N ARG A 340 12.34 -21.61 5.24
CA ARG A 340 13.47 -22.07 4.43
C ARG A 340 14.65 -21.11 4.42
N ILE A 341 14.40 -19.83 4.71
CA ILE A 341 15.35 -18.73 4.53
C ILE A 341 16.00 -18.34 5.85
N LEU A 342 15.21 -18.22 6.90
CA LEU A 342 15.67 -17.78 8.23
C LEU A 342 16.10 -18.97 9.12
N PRO A 343 16.91 -18.72 10.16
CA PRO A 343 17.42 -19.79 11.04
C PRO A 343 16.30 -20.64 11.66
N LYS A 344 16.46 -21.96 11.63
CA LYS A 344 15.50 -22.94 12.15
C LYS A 344 15.10 -22.68 13.61
N ASN A 345 16.04 -22.23 14.44
CA ASN A 345 15.77 -21.95 15.85
C ASN A 345 14.82 -20.79 16.07
N MET A 346 14.68 -19.85 15.11
CA MET A 346 13.75 -18.71 15.22
C MET A 346 12.29 -19.16 15.23
N TRP A 347 11.94 -20.22 14.50
CA TRP A 347 10.56 -20.72 14.44
C TRP A 347 10.31 -21.98 15.25
N LYS A 348 11.30 -22.87 15.43
CA LYS A 348 11.14 -24.06 16.26
C LYS A 348 11.08 -23.78 17.75
N LYS A 349 11.77 -22.72 18.20
CA LYS A 349 11.86 -22.34 19.62
C LYS A 349 11.02 -21.10 19.97
N TYR A 350 10.22 -20.61 19.02
CA TYR A 350 9.36 -19.45 19.29
C TYR A 350 8.27 -19.81 20.27
N ASP A 351 8.14 -19.00 21.32
CA ASP A 351 7.06 -19.16 22.29
C ASP A 351 5.75 -18.64 21.70
N SER A 352 4.80 -19.53 21.51
CA SER A 352 3.45 -19.26 21.04
C SER A 352 2.37 -19.59 22.08
N SER A 353 2.76 -19.73 23.35
CA SER A 353 1.86 -20.12 24.44
C SER A 353 0.67 -19.18 24.65
N THR A 354 0.79 -17.92 24.16
CA THR A 354 -0.31 -16.94 24.21
C THR A 354 -1.39 -17.13 23.16
N ARG A 355 -1.19 -18.05 22.19
CA ARG A 355 -2.18 -18.33 21.14
C ARG A 355 -3.05 -19.52 21.53
N SER A 356 -4.35 -19.27 21.63
CA SER A 356 -5.36 -20.29 21.98
C SER A 356 -5.64 -21.28 20.85
N ASP A 357 -5.30 -20.93 19.60
CA ASP A 357 -5.57 -21.77 18.41
C ASP A 357 -4.48 -22.83 18.13
N GLY A 358 -3.43 -22.92 18.98
CA GLY A 358 -2.32 -23.85 18.81
C GLY A 358 -1.41 -23.57 17.62
N LYS A 359 -1.59 -22.46 16.92
CA LYS A 359 -0.73 -22.02 15.82
C LYS A 359 0.52 -21.33 16.33
N VAL A 360 1.54 -21.26 15.48
CA VAL A 360 2.83 -20.62 15.79
C VAL A 360 3.02 -19.45 14.82
N ASP A 361 2.77 -18.24 15.30
CA ASP A 361 3.00 -17.00 14.57
C ASP A 361 4.37 -16.40 14.96
N TRP A 362 5.42 -17.05 14.46
CA TRP A 362 6.79 -16.71 14.85
C TRP A 362 7.36 -15.50 14.14
N LEU A 363 6.83 -15.16 12.97
CA LEU A 363 7.36 -14.11 12.10
C LEU A 363 6.44 -12.89 12.03
N HIS A 364 5.16 -13.10 11.77
CA HIS A 364 4.17 -12.04 11.62
C HIS A 364 4.56 -11.02 10.54
N ASN A 365 4.63 -11.48 9.28
CA ASN A 365 4.92 -10.63 8.13
C ASN A 365 3.86 -9.55 7.97
N ASN A 366 4.22 -8.27 8.19
CA ASN A 366 3.24 -7.19 8.16
C ASN A 366 3.47 -6.13 7.09
N ALA A 367 4.57 -6.19 6.36
CA ALA A 367 4.81 -5.30 5.23
C ALA A 367 5.73 -5.94 4.19
N LEU A 368 5.44 -5.63 2.93
CA LEU A 368 6.21 -6.01 1.75
C LEU A 368 6.55 -4.75 0.95
N TYR A 369 7.77 -4.67 0.43
CA TYR A 369 8.17 -3.66 -0.53
C TYR A 369 9.10 -4.27 -1.57
N TYR A 370 8.78 -4.08 -2.86
CA TYR A 370 9.62 -4.53 -3.96
C TYR A 370 10.51 -3.39 -4.46
N ASP A 371 11.83 -3.54 -4.26
CA ASP A 371 12.83 -2.61 -4.79
C ASP A 371 13.09 -2.92 -6.27
N LYS A 372 12.56 -2.06 -7.13
CA LYS A 372 12.72 -2.20 -8.59
C LYS A 372 14.16 -2.00 -9.04
N SER A 373 14.98 -1.27 -8.27
CA SER A 373 16.35 -0.91 -8.64
C SER A 373 17.27 -2.12 -8.69
N ASP A 374 17.05 -3.11 -7.83
CA ASP A 374 17.89 -4.31 -7.71
C ASP A 374 17.09 -5.63 -7.62
N LYS A 375 15.78 -5.56 -7.90
CA LYS A 375 14.85 -6.69 -7.93
C LYS A 375 14.82 -7.47 -6.62
N SER A 376 14.82 -6.76 -5.51
CA SER A 376 14.81 -7.35 -4.17
C SER A 376 13.50 -7.06 -3.43
N LEU A 377 13.29 -7.79 -2.34
CA LEU A 377 12.12 -7.67 -1.49
C LEU A 377 12.55 -7.25 -0.09
N VAL A 378 11.97 -6.17 0.43
CA VAL A 378 12.04 -5.78 1.84
C VAL A 378 10.82 -6.35 2.56
N ILE A 379 11.05 -6.97 3.70
CA ILE A 379 10.05 -7.63 4.53
C ILE A 379 10.17 -7.13 5.96
N SER A 380 9.05 -6.75 6.57
CA SER A 380 8.96 -6.43 7.99
C SER A 380 8.31 -7.57 8.75
N SER A 381 8.94 -7.99 9.83
CA SER A 381 8.48 -9.03 10.75
C SER A 381 8.30 -8.46 12.15
N ARG A 382 7.04 -8.41 12.61
CA ARG A 382 6.70 -7.89 13.95
C ARG A 382 7.27 -8.76 15.07
N HIS A 383 7.09 -10.08 14.98
CA HIS A 383 7.40 -10.97 16.10
C HIS A 383 8.89 -11.25 16.25
N GLN A 384 9.70 -10.99 15.23
CA GLN A 384 11.15 -11.08 15.33
C GLN A 384 11.83 -9.72 15.52
N ASP A 385 11.05 -8.62 15.57
CA ASP A 385 11.57 -7.25 15.54
C ASP A 385 12.62 -7.11 14.44
N LEU A 386 12.29 -7.62 13.24
CA LEU A 386 13.22 -7.79 12.12
C LEU A 386 12.72 -7.08 10.87
N VAL A 387 13.57 -6.30 10.24
CA VAL A 387 13.43 -5.90 8.85
C VAL A 387 14.54 -6.57 8.05
N MET A 388 14.21 -7.14 6.91
CA MET A 388 15.20 -7.81 6.05
C MET A 388 15.01 -7.45 4.59
N LYS A 389 16.09 -7.50 3.83
CA LYS A 389 16.08 -7.43 2.37
C LYS A 389 16.65 -8.71 1.77
N MET A 390 16.01 -9.20 0.72
CA MET A 390 16.47 -10.39 0.00
C MET A 390 16.25 -10.24 -1.49
N ASP A 391 17.06 -10.91 -2.30
CA ASP A 391 16.84 -11.05 -3.73
C ASP A 391 15.52 -11.78 -3.99
N TYR A 392 14.65 -11.19 -4.79
CA TYR A 392 13.31 -11.72 -5.02
C TYR A 392 13.30 -13.04 -5.79
N LYS A 393 14.25 -13.23 -6.74
CA LYS A 393 14.30 -14.44 -7.56
C LYS A 393 14.83 -15.63 -6.77
N THR A 394 15.94 -15.45 -6.07
CA THR A 394 16.69 -16.52 -5.41
C THR A 394 16.33 -16.67 -3.93
N GLY A 395 15.79 -15.62 -3.29
CA GLY A 395 15.60 -15.55 -1.83
C GLY A 395 16.92 -15.38 -1.07
N ASN A 396 18.02 -15.02 -1.72
CA ASN A 396 19.29 -14.77 -1.05
C ASN A 396 19.21 -13.50 -0.20
N ILE A 397 19.67 -13.61 1.04
CA ILE A 397 19.65 -12.50 2.00
C ILE A 397 20.63 -11.44 1.53
N LYS A 398 20.20 -10.18 1.49
CA LYS A 398 21.04 -9.01 1.28
C LYS A 398 21.43 -8.38 2.60
N TRP A 399 20.47 -8.15 3.48
CA TRP A 399 20.73 -7.67 4.84
C TRP A 399 19.60 -8.00 5.82
N LEU A 400 19.95 -7.95 7.11
CA LEU A 400 19.09 -8.15 8.27
C LEU A 400 19.28 -7.00 9.25
N PHE A 401 18.20 -6.40 9.73
CA PHE A 401 18.18 -5.37 10.77
C PHE A 401 17.26 -5.73 11.91
N SER A 402 17.80 -5.90 13.10
CA SER A 402 17.06 -6.13 14.34
C SER A 402 17.93 -5.81 15.55
N GLY A 403 17.39 -5.81 16.76
CA GLY A 403 18.16 -5.65 18.00
C GLY A 403 18.98 -6.89 18.41
N LYS A 404 18.85 -7.99 17.68
CA LYS A 404 19.66 -9.20 17.94
C LYS A 404 21.12 -8.94 17.61
N LYS A 405 22.00 -9.12 18.60
CA LYS A 405 23.44 -8.90 18.42
C LYS A 405 24.00 -9.83 17.35
N THR A 406 24.94 -9.35 16.53
CA THR A 406 25.55 -10.11 15.42
C THR A 406 26.10 -11.46 15.88
N LYS A 407 26.75 -11.53 17.06
CA LYS A 407 27.31 -12.77 17.63
C LYS A 407 26.23 -13.83 17.94
N ASP A 408 24.98 -13.44 18.18
CA ASP A 408 23.88 -14.31 18.54
C ASP A 408 23.17 -14.92 17.31
N TRP A 409 23.52 -14.46 16.11
CA TRP A 409 23.11 -15.08 14.86
C TRP A 409 23.99 -16.29 14.55
N PRO A 410 23.46 -17.36 13.93
CA PRO A 410 24.28 -18.45 13.40
C PRO A 410 25.38 -17.91 12.46
N LYS A 411 26.56 -18.49 12.49
CA LYS A 411 27.77 -17.99 11.78
C LYS A 411 27.49 -17.59 10.33
N ALA A 412 26.70 -18.40 9.60
CA ALA A 412 26.39 -18.16 8.19
C ALA A 412 25.52 -16.90 7.93
N TYR A 413 24.83 -16.38 8.95
CA TYR A 413 23.96 -15.19 8.83
C TYR A 413 24.66 -13.89 9.24
N ARG A 414 25.72 -13.98 10.03
CA ARG A 414 26.42 -12.80 10.60
C ARG A 414 26.88 -11.78 9.56
N PRO A 415 27.40 -12.18 8.38
CA PRO A 415 27.82 -11.22 7.36
C PRO A 415 26.69 -10.34 6.80
N PHE A 416 25.43 -10.75 7.00
CA PHE A 416 24.26 -10.04 6.49
C PHE A 416 23.62 -9.12 7.55
N VAL A 417 24.13 -9.09 8.78
CA VAL A 417 23.57 -8.27 9.86
C VAL A 417 24.10 -6.85 9.76
N LEU A 418 23.17 -5.88 9.60
CA LEU A 418 23.52 -4.46 9.59
C LEU A 418 24.06 -4.01 10.95
N GLN A 419 25.12 -3.25 10.94
CA GLN A 419 25.70 -2.62 12.13
C GLN A 419 25.06 -1.25 12.32
N ALA A 420 24.37 -1.08 13.45
CA ALA A 420 23.74 0.19 13.79
C ALA A 420 24.79 1.22 14.23
N ALA A 421 24.82 2.39 13.61
CA ALA A 421 25.65 3.51 14.06
C ALA A 421 25.19 4.00 15.45
N LYS A 422 26.10 4.63 16.19
CA LYS A 422 25.78 5.20 17.51
C LYS A 422 24.56 6.13 17.43
N GLY A 423 23.60 5.97 18.33
CA GLY A 423 22.37 6.77 18.38
C GLY A 423 21.26 6.30 17.46
N THR A 424 21.46 5.19 16.72
CA THR A 424 20.39 4.58 15.89
C THR A 424 19.42 3.80 16.77
N SER A 425 18.12 4.12 16.68
CA SER A 425 17.07 3.37 17.38
C SER A 425 16.96 1.95 16.84
N ILE A 426 16.83 1.00 17.74
CA ILE A 426 16.44 -0.37 17.42
C ILE A 426 14.93 -0.47 17.49
N THR A 427 14.31 -0.99 16.45
CA THR A 427 12.85 -1.08 16.35
C THR A 427 12.28 -2.22 17.19
N GLY A 428 11.02 -2.09 17.58
CA GLY A 428 10.26 -3.13 18.28
C GLY A 428 8.85 -3.24 17.74
N GLY A 429 8.47 -4.44 17.24
CA GLY A 429 7.13 -4.71 16.73
C GLY A 429 6.72 -3.86 15.52
N GLN A 430 7.69 -3.35 14.76
CA GLN A 430 7.52 -2.36 13.69
C GLN A 430 6.56 -2.82 12.58
N HIS A 431 5.99 -1.83 11.86
CA HIS A 431 5.08 -2.01 10.74
C HIS A 431 5.46 -1.16 9.53
N ALA A 432 4.90 -1.51 8.37
CA ALA A 432 4.90 -0.70 7.15
C ALA A 432 6.30 -0.26 6.67
N ALA A 433 7.29 -1.12 6.77
CA ALA A 433 8.65 -0.84 6.28
C ALA A 433 8.71 -0.82 4.75
N TYR A 434 9.31 0.22 4.18
CA TYR A 434 9.56 0.33 2.74
C TYR A 434 10.75 1.26 2.45
N LEU A 435 11.32 1.15 1.23
CA LEU A 435 12.38 2.04 0.79
C LEU A 435 11.80 3.29 0.12
N LEU A 436 12.40 4.42 0.42
CA LEU A 436 12.13 5.68 -0.27
C LEU A 436 12.82 5.71 -1.63
N SER A 437 12.36 6.62 -2.51
CA SER A 437 13.07 6.91 -3.75
C SER A 437 14.49 7.40 -3.45
N ASP A 438 15.45 6.96 -4.25
CA ASP A 438 16.83 7.43 -4.18
C ASP A 438 16.86 8.95 -4.37
N HIS A 439 17.53 9.65 -3.47
CA HIS A 439 17.67 11.11 -3.49
C HIS A 439 19.12 11.59 -3.39
N ASP A 440 20.06 10.71 -3.08
CA ASP A 440 21.49 11.03 -2.96
C ASP A 440 22.33 10.54 -4.16
N GLY A 441 21.70 9.79 -5.10
CA GLY A 441 22.34 9.23 -6.28
C GLY A 441 23.41 8.17 -5.98
N ASN A 442 23.48 7.70 -4.72
CA ASN A 442 24.45 6.70 -4.30
C ASN A 442 23.83 5.30 -4.33
N ALA A 443 24.16 4.51 -5.33
CA ALA A 443 23.65 3.16 -5.50
C ALA A 443 23.90 2.22 -4.30
N ASN A 444 24.86 2.55 -3.42
CA ASN A 444 25.18 1.74 -2.24
C ASN A 444 24.31 2.08 -1.01
N THR A 445 23.55 3.17 -1.07
CA THR A 445 22.69 3.63 0.03
C THR A 445 21.23 3.45 -0.32
N LYS A 446 20.42 3.15 0.69
CA LYS A 446 18.96 3.06 0.60
C LYS A 446 18.33 3.71 1.83
N ASP A 447 17.34 4.54 1.63
CA ASP A 447 16.58 5.09 2.73
C ASP A 447 15.39 4.17 3.07
N LEU A 448 15.37 3.68 4.28
CA LEU A 448 14.33 2.84 4.84
C LEU A 448 13.42 3.69 5.73
N LEU A 449 12.14 3.75 5.44
CA LEU A 449 11.12 4.34 6.30
C LEU A 449 10.22 3.26 6.88
N LEU A 450 9.91 3.37 8.17
CA LEU A 450 9.00 2.45 8.85
C LEU A 450 8.27 3.15 10.01
N TYR A 451 7.25 2.49 10.53
CA TYR A 451 6.59 2.83 11.78
C TYR A 451 7.08 1.88 12.87
N ASP A 452 7.80 2.43 13.84
CA ASP A 452 8.31 1.72 15.01
C ASP A 452 7.26 1.78 16.13
N ASN A 453 6.59 0.67 16.39
CA ASN A 453 5.66 0.57 17.52
C ASN A 453 6.40 0.72 18.86
N ASN A 454 7.72 0.51 18.86
CA ASN A 454 8.54 0.48 20.07
C ASN A 454 7.95 -0.45 21.14
N TYR A 455 7.52 -1.63 20.67
CA TYR A 455 7.01 -2.73 21.48
C TYR A 455 7.85 -3.97 21.21
N ALA A 456 8.90 -4.14 22.01
CA ALA A 456 9.85 -5.24 21.84
C ALA A 456 9.18 -6.59 22.06
N VAL A 457 9.08 -7.40 20.99
CA VAL A 457 8.50 -8.75 21.05
C VAL A 457 9.59 -9.78 21.37
N THR A 458 10.63 -9.84 20.54
CA THR A 458 11.73 -10.82 20.70
C THR A 458 13.09 -10.14 20.83
N ASN A 459 13.43 -9.28 19.88
CA ASN A 459 14.77 -8.70 19.74
C ASN A 459 14.78 -7.16 19.75
N GLY A 460 13.65 -6.50 20.05
CA GLY A 460 13.56 -5.05 20.11
C GLY A 460 14.24 -4.44 21.35
N ASP A 461 14.31 -3.11 21.39
CA ASP A 461 14.85 -2.40 22.56
C ASP A 461 13.90 -2.49 23.75
N LYS A 462 14.27 -3.30 24.74
CA LYS A 462 13.50 -3.49 25.97
C LYS A 462 13.51 -2.26 26.89
N GLN A 463 14.51 -1.36 26.78
CA GLN A 463 14.63 -0.21 27.65
C GLN A 463 13.60 0.86 27.35
N THR A 464 13.28 1.05 26.07
CA THR A 464 12.30 2.06 25.63
C THR A 464 10.94 1.47 25.29
N SER A 465 10.82 0.15 25.22
CA SER A 465 9.59 -0.57 24.89
C SER A 465 8.38 -0.10 25.70
N GLY A 466 7.27 0.21 25.03
CA GLY A 466 6.02 0.63 25.65
C GLY A 466 5.97 2.10 26.10
N LYS A 467 7.00 2.90 25.85
CA LYS A 467 7.06 4.30 26.27
C LYS A 467 6.50 5.28 25.23
N TYR A 468 6.66 4.97 23.95
CA TYR A 468 6.22 5.79 22.80
C TYR A 468 6.21 4.94 21.54
N SER A 469 5.54 5.41 20.49
CA SER A 469 5.71 4.91 19.11
C SER A 469 6.18 6.07 18.22
N GLN A 470 6.81 5.75 17.09
CA GLN A 470 7.41 6.75 16.21
C GLN A 470 7.49 6.29 14.76
N ALA A 471 7.46 7.23 13.82
CA ALA A 471 7.97 7.03 12.47
C ALA A 471 9.48 7.21 12.47
N VAL A 472 10.21 6.37 11.76
CA VAL A 472 11.69 6.43 11.71
C VAL A 472 12.18 6.26 10.29
N GLN A 473 13.10 7.13 9.88
CA GLN A 473 13.84 7.01 8.62
C GLN A 473 15.30 6.69 8.91
N TYR A 474 15.81 5.68 8.20
CA TYR A 474 17.19 5.24 8.25
C TYR A 474 17.84 5.33 6.88
N THR A 475 19.16 5.55 6.83
CA THR A 475 19.98 5.20 5.67
C THR A 475 20.69 3.89 5.92
N VAL A 476 20.49 2.92 5.05
CA VAL A 476 21.19 1.64 4.98
C VAL A 476 22.30 1.75 3.96
N ASN A 477 23.53 1.50 4.35
CA ASN A 477 24.65 1.35 3.43
C ASN A 477 24.89 -0.13 3.16
N GLU A 478 24.46 -0.60 1.98
CA GLU A 478 24.50 -2.02 1.60
C GLU A 478 25.93 -2.52 1.31
N LYS A 479 26.85 -1.61 0.96
CA LYS A 479 28.28 -1.95 0.74
C LYS A 479 29.03 -2.15 2.06
N HIS A 480 28.79 -1.28 3.05
CA HIS A 480 29.47 -1.33 4.34
C HIS A 480 28.67 -2.05 5.43
N MET A 481 27.50 -2.57 5.10
CA MET A 481 26.60 -3.27 6.01
C MET A 481 26.29 -2.47 7.28
N THR A 482 25.99 -1.18 7.12
CA THR A 482 25.68 -0.27 8.23
C THR A 482 24.29 0.35 8.08
N ILE A 483 23.71 0.74 9.21
CA ILE A 483 22.43 1.47 9.25
C ILE A 483 22.53 2.64 10.21
N LYS A 484 22.02 3.80 9.79
CA LYS A 484 22.02 5.04 10.59
C LYS A 484 20.64 5.68 10.55
N GLN A 485 20.13 6.09 11.70
CA GLN A 485 18.91 6.88 11.79
C GLN A 485 19.18 8.31 11.34
N ASN A 486 18.34 8.82 10.43
CA ASN A 486 18.43 10.20 9.94
C ASN A 486 17.32 11.09 10.51
N TRP A 487 16.15 10.52 10.74
CA TRP A 487 14.99 11.25 11.25
C TRP A 487 14.08 10.32 12.03
N ALA A 488 13.38 10.87 13.01
CA ALA A 488 12.28 10.19 13.70
C ALA A 488 11.30 11.20 14.27
N TYR A 489 10.02 10.82 14.31
CA TYR A 489 8.96 11.63 14.90
C TYR A 489 7.97 10.76 15.69
N GLY A 490 7.65 11.16 16.91
CA GLY A 490 6.67 10.48 17.77
C GLY A 490 7.15 10.30 19.21
N LYS A 491 8.46 10.16 19.47
CA LYS A 491 9.00 9.98 20.82
C LYS A 491 8.55 11.04 21.81
N GLY A 492 8.52 12.31 21.39
CA GLY A 492 8.06 13.44 22.22
C GLY A 492 6.57 13.44 22.54
N LEU A 493 5.76 12.64 21.83
CA LEU A 493 4.33 12.46 22.09
C LEU A 493 4.06 11.48 23.24
N GLY A 494 5.05 10.71 23.67
CA GLY A 494 5.01 9.80 24.80
C GLY A 494 3.90 8.74 24.70
N LYS A 495 3.40 8.31 25.85
CA LYS A 495 2.36 7.27 25.95
C LYS A 495 1.02 7.66 25.34
N ALA A 496 0.71 8.93 25.19
CA ALA A 496 -0.55 9.38 24.59
C ALA A 496 -0.72 8.92 23.14
N ASN A 497 0.40 8.74 22.42
CA ASN A 497 0.40 8.22 21.05
C ASN A 497 1.13 6.86 20.93
N PHE A 498 1.25 6.13 22.02
CA PHE A 498 1.80 4.79 21.99
C PHE A 498 0.79 3.79 21.41
N THR A 499 1.23 3.01 20.41
CA THR A 499 0.48 1.91 19.83
C THR A 499 1.34 0.65 19.83
N ASP A 500 0.90 -0.40 20.52
CA ASP A 500 1.66 -1.66 20.61
C ASP A 500 1.65 -2.49 19.32
N ARG A 501 0.86 -2.08 18.33
CA ARG A 501 0.64 -2.76 17.04
C ARG A 501 0.15 -1.80 15.98
N ILE A 502 0.21 -2.21 14.70
CA ILE A 502 -0.29 -1.49 13.53
C ILE A 502 0.29 -0.08 13.36
N GLY A 503 -0.26 0.71 12.43
CA GLY A 503 0.24 2.03 12.08
C GLY A 503 1.16 2.03 10.85
N ASN A 504 1.37 3.21 10.31
CA ASN A 504 2.33 3.40 9.20
C ASN A 504 2.86 4.83 9.17
N SER A 505 3.93 5.01 8.41
CA SER A 505 4.42 6.32 7.98
C SER A 505 4.52 6.36 6.47
N GLN A 506 4.13 7.48 5.87
CA GLN A 506 4.24 7.73 4.43
C GLN A 506 5.03 9.02 4.18
N ARG A 507 6.12 8.92 3.40
CA ARG A 507 6.81 10.10 2.87
C ARG A 507 5.99 10.69 1.75
N LEU A 508 5.61 11.96 1.87
CA LEU A 508 4.84 12.68 0.87
C LEU A 508 5.77 13.40 -0.13
N SER A 509 5.27 13.67 -1.34
CA SER A 509 6.09 14.26 -2.41
C SER A 509 6.56 15.70 -2.14
N ASN A 510 5.99 16.40 -1.14
CA ASN A 510 6.45 17.69 -0.66
C ASN A 510 7.51 17.59 0.46
N GLY A 511 7.93 16.38 0.80
CA GLY A 511 8.89 16.15 1.85
C GLY A 511 8.31 15.94 3.25
N ASN A 512 7.00 16.10 3.44
CA ASN A 512 6.33 15.82 4.70
C ASN A 512 6.22 14.31 4.97
N HIS A 513 5.92 13.94 6.22
CA HIS A 513 5.53 12.59 6.59
C HIS A 513 4.09 12.57 7.12
N LEU A 514 3.27 11.66 6.62
CA LEU A 514 1.98 11.32 7.20
C LEU A 514 2.16 10.08 8.07
N ILE A 515 1.73 10.16 9.34
CA ILE A 515 1.95 9.12 10.34
C ILE A 515 0.59 8.71 10.93
N ASP A 516 0.34 7.42 10.98
CA ASP A 516 -0.85 6.85 11.62
C ASP A 516 -0.47 6.17 12.95
N PHE A 517 -0.93 6.74 14.05
CA PHE A 517 -0.95 6.13 15.38
C PHE A 517 -2.31 5.42 15.52
N GLY A 518 -2.42 4.23 14.92
CA GLY A 518 -3.71 3.63 14.54
C GLY A 518 -4.48 2.92 15.65
N TYR A 519 -3.87 2.66 16.81
CA TYR A 519 -4.48 1.93 17.94
C TYR A 519 -4.16 2.58 19.27
N LEU A 520 -4.90 3.62 19.60
CA LEU A 520 -4.74 4.34 20.85
C LEU A 520 -5.78 3.88 21.86
N ASN A 521 -5.39 3.80 23.14
CA ASN A 521 -6.35 3.61 24.22
C ASN A 521 -7.17 4.90 24.39
N ALA A 522 -8.49 4.79 24.32
CA ALA A 522 -9.42 5.88 24.53
C ALA A 522 -10.29 5.60 25.77
N LYS A 523 -10.96 6.64 26.31
CA LYS A 523 -11.89 6.48 27.46
C LYS A 523 -13.06 5.56 27.14
N LYS A 524 -13.48 5.51 25.87
CA LYS A 524 -14.48 4.58 25.33
C LYS A 524 -13.95 4.00 24.03
N GLY A 525 -13.80 2.67 23.97
CA GLY A 525 -13.29 2.00 22.79
C GLY A 525 -11.81 2.29 22.53
N THR A 526 -11.48 2.46 21.27
CA THR A 526 -10.14 2.81 20.78
C THR A 526 -10.18 4.10 19.99
N GLY A 527 -9.02 4.70 19.79
CA GLY A 527 -8.84 5.90 18.98
C GLY A 527 -7.69 5.75 17.99
N SER A 528 -7.57 6.70 17.08
CA SER A 528 -6.43 6.83 16.19
C SER A 528 -6.08 8.31 16.03
N ASN A 529 -4.80 8.58 15.78
CA ASN A 529 -4.29 9.92 15.54
C ASN A 529 -3.46 9.95 14.28
N ILE A 530 -3.93 10.67 13.26
CA ILE A 530 -3.26 10.79 11.97
C ILE A 530 -2.60 12.16 11.90
N ILE A 531 -1.27 12.18 11.85
CA ILE A 531 -0.46 13.40 11.92
C ILE A 531 0.35 13.57 10.63
N GLU A 532 0.29 14.75 10.00
CA GLU A 532 1.25 15.15 8.98
C GLU A 532 2.26 16.13 9.58
N VAL A 533 3.55 15.86 9.38
CA VAL A 533 4.64 16.73 9.85
C VAL A 533 5.49 17.24 8.69
N ALA A 534 5.83 18.52 8.73
CA ALA A 534 6.82 19.17 7.88
C ALA A 534 8.11 19.35 8.70
N GLY A 535 9.13 18.52 8.45
CA GLY A 535 10.23 18.35 9.40
C GLY A 535 9.70 17.80 10.73
N ASP A 536 9.79 18.58 11.80
CA ASP A 536 9.27 18.22 13.13
C ASP A 536 7.99 18.99 13.51
N GLN A 537 7.51 19.89 12.63
CA GLN A 537 6.31 20.70 12.88
C GLN A 537 5.05 19.97 12.41
N GLN A 538 4.09 19.76 13.30
CA GLN A 538 2.76 19.29 12.89
C GLN A 538 2.07 20.33 12.02
N VAL A 539 1.61 19.89 10.84
CA VAL A 539 0.84 20.71 9.90
C VAL A 539 -0.60 20.21 9.75
N PHE A 540 -0.84 18.96 10.07
CA PHE A 540 -2.18 18.37 10.15
C PHE A 540 -2.26 17.39 11.31
N ASN A 541 -3.41 17.35 12.00
CA ASN A 541 -3.67 16.37 13.03
C ASN A 541 -5.18 16.07 13.07
N LEU A 542 -5.51 14.83 12.73
CA LEU A 542 -6.87 14.28 12.76
C LEU A 542 -6.97 13.22 13.86
N HIS A 543 -7.82 13.47 14.82
CA HIS A 543 -8.23 12.47 15.81
C HIS A 543 -9.46 11.72 15.32
N VAL A 544 -9.44 10.40 15.46
CA VAL A 544 -10.57 9.51 15.20
C VAL A 544 -10.95 8.85 16.51
N ASP A 545 -12.07 9.25 17.07
CA ASP A 545 -12.61 8.72 18.32
C ASP A 545 -13.85 7.86 18.09
N ASN A 546 -14.32 7.18 19.13
CA ASN A 546 -15.47 6.29 19.09
C ASN A 546 -15.29 5.11 18.14
N ILE A 547 -14.06 4.67 17.91
CA ILE A 547 -13.82 3.40 17.24
C ILE A 547 -14.32 2.30 18.19
N PRO A 548 -15.17 1.35 17.74
CA PRO A 548 -15.65 0.26 18.58
C PRO A 548 -14.50 -0.53 19.22
N ASP A 549 -14.75 -1.14 20.39
CA ASP A 549 -13.75 -1.94 21.10
C ASP A 549 -13.04 -2.93 20.16
N LYS A 550 -11.71 -3.00 20.28
CA LYS A 550 -10.82 -3.79 19.43
C LYS A 550 -10.76 -3.36 17.96
N GLY A 551 -11.50 -2.31 17.56
CA GLY A 551 -11.35 -1.68 16.25
C GLY A 551 -10.14 -0.74 16.21
N TYR A 552 -9.65 -0.44 15.00
CA TYR A 552 -8.48 0.42 14.79
C TYR A 552 -8.45 0.99 13.37
N VAL A 553 -7.59 1.98 13.15
CA VAL A 553 -7.12 2.37 11.83
C VAL A 553 -5.82 1.63 11.54
N TYR A 554 -5.85 0.70 10.60
CA TYR A 554 -4.69 -0.15 10.32
C TYR A 554 -3.56 0.62 9.64
N ARG A 555 -3.93 1.47 8.67
CA ARG A 555 -3.02 2.37 7.95
C ARG A 555 -3.76 3.62 7.49
N ALA A 556 -3.04 4.74 7.38
CA ALA A 556 -3.51 5.95 6.73
C ALA A 556 -2.60 6.34 5.57
N TYR A 557 -3.21 6.83 4.46
CA TYR A 557 -2.49 7.24 3.27
C TYR A 557 -2.97 8.60 2.78
N ARG A 558 -2.06 9.45 2.33
CA ARG A 558 -2.39 10.63 1.52
C ARG A 558 -2.23 10.25 0.06
N GLN A 559 -3.33 10.24 -0.68
CA GLN A 559 -3.33 9.88 -2.10
C GLN A 559 -4.47 10.55 -2.86
N PRO A 560 -4.36 10.64 -4.21
CA PRO A 560 -5.39 11.25 -5.02
C PRO A 560 -6.60 10.33 -5.21
N LEU A 561 -7.79 10.93 -5.33
CA LEU A 561 -9.01 10.26 -5.80
C LEU A 561 -8.97 10.00 -7.32
N PHE A 562 -8.21 10.81 -8.06
CA PHE A 562 -7.98 10.65 -9.50
C PHE A 562 -6.49 10.52 -9.77
N PRO A 563 -5.94 9.31 -9.75
CA PRO A 563 -4.57 9.07 -10.18
C PRO A 563 -4.38 9.46 -11.65
N SER A 564 -3.23 10.01 -11.99
CA SER A 564 -2.95 10.50 -13.36
C SER A 564 -2.98 9.42 -14.44
N ASN A 565 -2.80 8.17 -14.04
CA ASN A 565 -2.80 6.98 -14.90
C ASN A 565 -4.18 6.27 -14.96
N TYR A 566 -5.19 6.78 -14.24
CA TYR A 566 -6.53 6.21 -14.27
C TYR A 566 -7.38 6.87 -15.35
N THR A 567 -8.00 6.06 -16.17
CA THR A 567 -9.01 6.48 -17.15
C THR A 567 -10.26 5.64 -16.95
N PHE A 568 -11.39 6.30 -16.70
CA PHE A 568 -12.68 5.63 -16.65
C PHE A 568 -13.25 5.52 -18.06
N ASP A 569 -13.60 4.32 -18.46
CA ASP A 569 -14.24 4.05 -19.74
C ASP A 569 -15.41 3.08 -19.55
N LEU A 570 -16.52 3.39 -20.20
CA LEU A 570 -17.68 2.51 -20.27
C LEU A 570 -17.60 1.49 -21.43
N SER A 571 -16.63 1.63 -22.35
CA SER A 571 -16.46 0.73 -23.51
C SER A 571 -16.22 -0.73 -23.13
#